data_570fcfb9fe260b83bf21eee3bd371844
#
_entry.id   570fcfb9fe260b83bf21eee3bd371844
#
_cell.length_a   1.000
_cell.length_b   1.000
_cell.length_c   1.000
_cell.angle_alpha   90.00
_cell.angle_beta   90.00
_cell.angle_gamma   90.00
#
_symmetry.space_group_name_H-M   'P 1'
#
loop_
_entity.id
_entity.type
_entity.pdbx_description
1 polymer ?
#
loop_
_entity_poly.entity_id
_entity_poly.type
_entity_poly.pdbx_seq_one_letter_code
_entity_poly.pdbx_strand_id
1 'polypeptide(L)'
;MGKYAKGIYALKDFTTELTEGVYGLLGANGAGKTTLINIFVGILGSDSGTVLIDGQDAGTLGKDFLSKIGYMPQYPFLYRDFTVMDFLLYMCALKGIPDEQGKKRALELLDIVNLSDAKDKKIGALSGGMRQRVGIVQAMLGDPEILILDEPTAGLDPSERIRFRNLISKFAQGRTVLLATHIVSDVECIAKEIMILKEGSLITQGTTDTLEQNIYGKVWEVTVNGEDAARLGSQYYVSNMKQQGERFLVRIVSDTLPASDAVKVSPNLEDVFLYYFRGQ
;
A
#
# COMPACT_ATOMS: atom_id res chain seq x y z
N MET A 1 -5.55 -1.08 20.30
CA MET A 1 -4.69 0.12 20.41
C MET A 1 -3.29 -0.32 20.80
N GLY A 2 -2.25 0.01 20.06
CA GLY A 2 -0.86 -0.35 20.40
C GLY A 2 -0.15 0.84 21.06
N LYS A 3 0.38 0.68 22.25
CA LYS A 3 1.15 1.72 22.97
C LYS A 3 2.63 1.57 22.69
N TYR A 4 3.30 2.62 22.18
CA TYR A 4 4.76 2.66 22.01
C TYR A 4 5.51 3.31 23.19
N ALA A 5 4.84 4.13 23.99
CA ALA A 5 5.36 4.73 25.24
C ALA A 5 4.17 5.20 26.08
N LYS A 6 4.41 5.58 27.36
CA LYS A 6 3.33 6.10 28.23
C LYS A 6 2.57 7.25 27.54
N GLY A 7 1.33 6.98 27.10
CA GLY A 7 0.40 7.97 26.55
C GLY A 7 0.40 8.16 25.03
N ILE A 8 1.27 7.47 24.25
CA ILE A 8 1.28 7.54 22.79
C ILE A 8 0.62 6.28 22.23
N TYR A 9 -0.49 6.46 21.48
CA TYR A 9 -1.17 5.37 20.78
C TYR A 9 -0.68 5.34 19.32
N ALA A 10 -0.25 4.17 18.87
CA ALA A 10 0.10 3.95 17.47
C ALA A 10 -1.14 3.82 16.58
N LEU A 11 -2.28 3.38 17.16
CA LEU A 11 -3.58 3.32 16.52
C LEU A 11 -4.66 3.78 17.50
N LYS A 12 -5.66 4.49 16.98
CA LYS A 12 -6.79 5.03 17.73
C LYS A 12 -8.07 4.76 16.97
N ASP A 13 -9.00 4.03 17.60
CA ASP A 13 -10.38 3.85 17.12
C ASP A 13 -10.52 3.50 15.62
N PHE A 14 -9.63 2.61 15.14
CA PHE A 14 -9.68 2.15 13.76
C PHE A 14 -10.77 1.08 13.61
N THR A 15 -11.73 1.34 12.75
CA THR A 15 -12.79 0.39 12.39
C THR A 15 -13.00 0.42 10.88
N THR A 16 -12.97 -0.74 10.25
CA THR A 16 -13.27 -0.91 8.82
C THR A 16 -13.78 -2.32 8.55
N GLU A 17 -14.48 -2.49 7.46
CA GLU A 17 -14.88 -3.79 6.92
C GLU A 17 -14.35 -3.89 5.49
N LEU A 18 -13.68 -5.00 5.18
CA LEU A 18 -13.10 -5.27 3.87
C LEU A 18 -13.77 -6.52 3.28
N THR A 19 -14.11 -6.45 2.00
CA THR A 19 -14.65 -7.55 1.22
C THR A 19 -13.68 -7.89 0.09
N GLU A 20 -14.07 -8.74 -0.85
CA GLU A 20 -13.26 -9.01 -2.04
C GLU A 20 -12.91 -7.73 -2.81
N GLY A 21 -11.64 -7.62 -3.23
CA GLY A 21 -11.09 -6.50 -3.97
C GLY A 21 -9.79 -5.95 -3.36
N VAL A 22 -9.23 -4.93 -4.00
CA VAL A 22 -8.01 -4.24 -3.53
C VAL A 22 -8.39 -3.03 -2.68
N TYR A 23 -7.84 -2.94 -1.49
CA TYR A 23 -7.96 -1.80 -0.58
C TYR A 23 -6.62 -1.12 -0.40
N GLY A 24 -6.54 0.16 -0.71
CA GLY A 24 -5.37 0.98 -0.46
C GLY A 24 -5.35 1.49 0.98
N LEU A 25 -4.29 1.25 1.73
CA LEU A 25 -4.02 1.90 3.03
C LEU A 25 -2.97 2.99 2.81
N LEU A 26 -3.42 4.22 2.59
CA LEU A 26 -2.57 5.35 2.26
C LEU A 26 -2.25 6.17 3.51
N GLY A 27 -0.98 6.50 3.70
CA GLY A 27 -0.56 7.30 4.85
C GLY A 27 0.93 7.63 4.80
N ALA A 28 1.31 8.74 5.43
CA ALA A 28 2.72 9.11 5.57
C ALA A 28 3.51 8.07 6.39
N ASN A 29 4.84 8.18 6.36
CA ASN A 29 5.69 7.37 7.23
C ASN A 29 5.37 7.71 8.70
N GLY A 30 5.22 6.67 9.53
CA GLY A 30 4.81 6.84 10.92
C GLY A 30 3.29 6.98 11.16
N ALA A 31 2.44 6.99 10.13
CA ALA A 31 0.99 7.09 10.28
C ALA A 31 0.35 5.89 11.02
N GLY A 32 1.07 4.78 11.22
CA GLY A 32 0.57 3.58 11.89
C GLY A 32 0.27 2.40 10.96
N LYS A 33 0.54 2.49 9.65
CA LYS A 33 0.25 1.43 8.66
C LYS A 33 0.82 0.07 9.05
N THR A 34 2.13 -0.02 9.28
CA THR A 34 2.80 -1.27 9.67
C THR A 34 2.32 -1.79 11.02
N THR A 35 1.96 -0.90 11.96
CA THR A 35 1.36 -1.32 13.25
C THR A 35 0.00 -1.97 13.03
N LEU A 36 -0.85 -1.38 12.20
CA LEU A 36 -2.16 -1.93 11.83
C LEU A 36 -2.00 -3.30 11.16
N ILE A 37 -1.09 -3.40 10.19
CA ILE A 37 -0.79 -4.67 9.52
C ILE A 37 -0.32 -5.72 10.53
N ASN A 38 0.62 -5.40 11.41
CA ASN A 38 1.13 -6.33 12.41
C ASN A 38 0.04 -6.84 13.38
N ILE A 39 -0.97 -6.03 13.66
CA ILE A 39 -2.16 -6.47 14.40
C ILE A 39 -3.01 -7.40 13.53
N PHE A 40 -3.25 -7.06 12.27
CA PHE A 40 -4.05 -7.89 11.36
C PHE A 40 -3.42 -9.26 11.10
N VAL A 41 -2.09 -9.36 11.02
CA VAL A 41 -1.39 -10.63 10.81
C VAL A 41 -1.04 -11.37 12.12
N GLY A 42 -1.48 -10.85 13.28
CA GLY A 42 -1.30 -11.48 14.58
C GLY A 42 0.12 -11.39 15.17
N ILE A 43 1.01 -10.53 14.60
CA ILE A 43 2.36 -10.28 15.15
C ILE A 43 2.29 -9.41 16.40
N LEU A 44 1.38 -8.44 16.43
CA LEU A 44 1.14 -7.57 17.58
C LEU A 44 -0.28 -7.79 18.13
N GLY A 45 -0.40 -7.84 19.45
CA GLY A 45 -1.69 -7.76 20.12
C GLY A 45 -2.23 -6.34 20.16
N SER A 46 -3.55 -6.19 20.11
CA SER A 46 -4.23 -4.91 20.37
C SER A 46 -4.56 -4.78 21.86
N ASP A 47 -4.51 -3.56 22.41
CA ASP A 47 -4.96 -3.28 23.79
C ASP A 47 -6.50 -3.40 23.89
N SER A 48 -7.24 -3.16 22.80
CA SER A 48 -8.70 -3.25 22.71
C SER A 48 -9.15 -3.46 21.27
N GLY A 49 -10.39 -3.91 21.07
CA GLY A 49 -10.93 -4.24 19.75
C GLY A 49 -10.57 -5.65 19.30
N THR A 50 -11.16 -6.07 18.20
CA THR A 50 -11.03 -7.42 17.63
C THR A 50 -10.78 -7.34 16.13
N VAL A 51 -10.08 -8.34 15.60
CA VAL A 51 -10.00 -8.59 14.16
C VAL A 51 -10.89 -9.78 13.86
N LEU A 52 -11.85 -9.59 12.97
CA LEU A 52 -12.77 -10.64 12.57
C LEU A 52 -12.47 -11.09 11.14
N ILE A 53 -12.48 -12.39 10.89
CA ILE A 53 -12.49 -13.00 9.56
C ILE A 53 -13.75 -13.86 9.46
N ASP A 54 -14.60 -13.56 8.49
CA ASP A 54 -15.90 -14.22 8.30
C ASP A 54 -16.74 -14.24 9.60
N GLY A 55 -16.68 -13.14 10.37
CA GLY A 55 -17.37 -13.00 11.65
C GLY A 55 -16.75 -13.74 12.83
N GLN A 56 -15.64 -14.44 12.65
CA GLN A 56 -14.92 -15.15 13.71
C GLN A 56 -13.70 -14.35 14.18
N ASP A 57 -13.47 -14.31 15.49
CA ASP A 57 -12.33 -13.63 16.08
C ASP A 57 -11.00 -14.33 15.64
N ALA A 58 -10.12 -13.58 14.97
CA ALA A 58 -8.81 -14.06 14.52
C ALA A 58 -7.97 -14.67 15.65
N GLY A 59 -8.10 -14.17 16.88
CA GLY A 59 -7.41 -14.70 18.05
C GLY A 59 -7.85 -16.11 18.44
N THR A 60 -9.07 -16.52 18.05
CA THR A 60 -9.59 -17.88 18.31
C THR A 60 -9.32 -18.88 17.21
N LEU A 61 -9.04 -18.41 15.98
CA LEU A 61 -8.80 -19.25 14.79
C LEU A 61 -7.43 -19.99 14.81
N GLY A 62 -6.45 -19.50 15.57
CA GLY A 62 -5.15 -20.16 15.72
C GLY A 62 -4.43 -20.37 14.37
N LYS A 63 -4.12 -21.64 14.03
CA LYS A 63 -3.43 -21.98 12.77
C LYS A 63 -4.28 -21.71 11.53
N ASP A 64 -5.60 -21.85 11.63
CA ASP A 64 -6.52 -21.62 10.50
C ASP A 64 -6.51 -20.16 10.06
N PHE A 65 -6.33 -19.23 11.00
CA PHE A 65 -6.10 -17.83 10.71
C PHE A 65 -4.88 -17.61 9.79
N LEU A 66 -3.74 -18.22 10.15
CA LEU A 66 -2.49 -18.07 9.38
C LEU A 66 -2.58 -18.68 7.98
N SER A 67 -3.39 -19.73 7.79
CA SER A 67 -3.61 -20.34 6.48
C SER A 67 -4.37 -19.44 5.52
N LYS A 68 -5.29 -18.60 6.05
CA LYS A 68 -6.09 -17.66 5.26
C LYS A 68 -5.30 -16.41 4.80
N ILE A 69 -4.14 -16.13 5.43
CA ILE A 69 -3.39 -14.90 5.18
C ILE A 69 -2.09 -15.15 4.41
N GLY A 70 -1.90 -14.39 3.34
CA GLY A 70 -0.62 -14.16 2.69
C GLY A 70 -0.07 -12.80 3.10
N TYR A 71 1.14 -12.76 3.64
CA TYR A 71 1.78 -11.51 4.07
C TYR A 71 3.12 -11.29 3.41
N MET A 72 3.28 -10.11 2.84
CA MET A 72 4.55 -9.61 2.32
C MET A 72 4.92 -8.34 3.09
N PRO A 73 5.90 -8.39 4.00
CA PRO A 73 6.39 -7.20 4.70
C PRO A 73 7.18 -6.29 3.77
N GLN A 74 7.38 -5.04 4.19
CA GLN A 74 8.16 -4.02 3.46
C GLN A 74 9.55 -4.52 3.05
N TYR A 75 10.20 -5.26 3.93
CA TYR A 75 11.50 -5.93 3.69
C TYR A 75 11.34 -7.44 3.84
N PRO A 76 10.98 -8.16 2.76
CA PRO A 76 10.85 -9.61 2.83
C PRO A 76 12.17 -10.25 3.26
N PHE A 77 12.12 -11.11 4.27
CA PHE A 77 13.30 -11.81 4.75
C PHE A 77 13.62 -13.00 3.82
N LEU A 78 14.44 -12.72 2.81
CA LEU A 78 14.83 -13.65 1.78
C LEU A 78 16.25 -14.18 2.07
N TYR A 79 16.41 -15.51 2.16
CA TYR A 79 17.73 -16.14 2.37
C TYR A 79 18.58 -16.04 1.10
N ARG A 80 19.59 -15.17 1.12
CA ARG A 80 20.37 -14.78 -0.07
C ARG A 80 21.14 -15.94 -0.72
N ASP A 81 21.53 -16.95 0.06
CA ASP A 81 22.29 -18.11 -0.40
C ASP A 81 21.41 -19.23 -0.94
N PHE A 82 20.11 -19.21 -0.68
CA PHE A 82 19.15 -20.15 -1.25
C PHE A 82 18.92 -19.83 -2.72
N THR A 83 18.63 -20.85 -3.52
CA THR A 83 17.98 -20.62 -4.82
C THR A 83 16.55 -20.15 -4.59
N VAL A 84 15.93 -19.54 -5.61
CA VAL A 84 14.52 -19.14 -5.54
C VAL A 84 13.65 -20.36 -5.21
N MET A 85 13.89 -21.49 -5.88
CA MET A 85 13.10 -22.70 -5.66
C MET A 85 13.30 -23.27 -4.26
N ASP A 86 14.55 -23.39 -3.77
CA ASP A 86 14.81 -23.89 -2.41
C ASP A 86 14.14 -23.04 -1.34
N PHE A 87 14.16 -21.70 -1.52
CA PHE A 87 13.48 -20.79 -0.61
C PHE A 87 11.96 -21.02 -0.62
N LEU A 88 11.35 -21.13 -1.79
CA LEU A 88 9.89 -21.33 -1.89
C LEU A 88 9.48 -22.69 -1.31
N LEU A 89 10.24 -23.77 -1.54
CA LEU A 89 9.99 -25.07 -0.94
C LEU A 89 10.16 -25.04 0.59
N TYR A 90 11.17 -24.33 1.08
CA TYR A 90 11.34 -24.12 2.52
C TYR A 90 10.10 -23.39 3.12
N MET A 91 9.59 -22.37 2.44
CA MET A 91 8.38 -21.67 2.89
C MET A 91 7.13 -22.54 2.81
N CYS A 92 7.03 -23.43 1.82
CA CYS A 92 5.97 -24.44 1.75
C CYS A 92 6.01 -25.37 2.95
N ALA A 93 7.19 -25.88 3.30
CA ALA A 93 7.37 -26.75 4.46
C ALA A 93 6.96 -26.07 5.78
N LEU A 94 7.32 -24.78 5.97
CA LEU A 94 6.91 -24.00 7.13
C LEU A 94 5.37 -23.80 7.21
N LYS A 95 4.71 -23.73 6.05
CA LYS A 95 3.24 -23.64 5.97
C LYS A 95 2.54 -25.01 6.05
N GLY A 96 3.30 -26.11 6.14
CA GLY A 96 2.75 -27.47 6.14
C GLY A 96 2.17 -27.90 4.79
N ILE A 97 2.60 -27.30 3.70
CA ILE A 97 2.20 -27.68 2.34
C ILE A 97 3.05 -28.87 1.88
N PRO A 98 2.44 -29.98 1.45
CA PRO A 98 3.18 -31.16 0.97
C PRO A 98 4.13 -30.83 -0.19
N ASP A 99 5.31 -31.48 -0.23
CA ASP A 99 6.39 -31.14 -1.16
C ASP A 99 5.97 -31.11 -2.64
N GLU A 100 5.23 -32.11 -3.11
CA GLU A 100 4.78 -32.15 -4.51
C GLU A 100 3.80 -31.04 -4.83
N GLN A 101 2.86 -30.77 -3.92
CA GLN A 101 1.88 -29.70 -4.08
C GLN A 101 2.60 -28.33 -4.02
N GLY A 102 3.51 -28.16 -3.06
CA GLY A 102 4.30 -26.93 -2.90
C GLY A 102 5.16 -26.63 -4.12
N LYS A 103 5.83 -27.66 -4.68
CA LYS A 103 6.65 -27.54 -5.89
C LYS A 103 5.81 -27.15 -7.10
N LYS A 104 4.68 -27.80 -7.30
CA LYS A 104 3.73 -27.46 -8.38
C LYS A 104 3.27 -26.00 -8.25
N ARG A 105 2.80 -25.61 -7.05
CA ARG A 105 2.31 -24.27 -6.78
C ARG A 105 3.40 -23.20 -6.96
N ALA A 106 4.62 -23.47 -6.49
CA ALA A 106 5.76 -22.57 -6.66
C ALA A 106 6.07 -22.32 -8.15
N LEU A 107 6.08 -23.37 -8.99
CA LEU A 107 6.31 -23.25 -10.42
C LEU A 107 5.22 -22.44 -11.10
N GLU A 108 3.93 -22.68 -10.80
CA GLU A 108 2.80 -21.91 -11.32
C GLU A 108 2.93 -20.42 -10.97
N LEU A 109 3.25 -20.11 -9.71
CA LEU A 109 3.41 -18.73 -9.26
C LEU A 109 4.63 -18.06 -9.88
N LEU A 110 5.76 -18.77 -10.03
CA LEU A 110 6.95 -18.24 -10.70
C LEU A 110 6.67 -17.92 -12.17
N ASP A 111 5.85 -18.70 -12.85
CA ASP A 111 5.42 -18.40 -14.21
C ASP A 111 4.56 -17.13 -14.26
N ILE A 112 3.59 -17.00 -13.37
CA ILE A 112 2.72 -15.81 -13.25
C ILE A 112 3.54 -14.53 -13.07
N VAL A 113 4.63 -14.57 -12.30
CA VAL A 113 5.49 -13.41 -12.02
C VAL A 113 6.66 -13.26 -12.99
N ASN A 114 6.73 -14.08 -14.06
CA ASN A 114 7.83 -14.13 -15.04
C ASN A 114 9.21 -14.32 -14.39
N LEU A 115 9.32 -15.31 -13.52
CA LEU A 115 10.57 -15.71 -12.85
C LEU A 115 10.92 -17.18 -13.05
N SER A 116 10.27 -17.91 -13.98
CA SER A 116 10.54 -19.33 -14.25
C SER A 116 12.02 -19.59 -14.57
N ASP A 117 12.67 -18.72 -15.36
CA ASP A 117 14.09 -18.82 -15.73
C ASP A 117 15.05 -18.46 -14.58
N ALA A 118 14.53 -17.93 -13.48
CA ALA A 118 15.32 -17.55 -12.31
C ALA A 118 15.19 -18.53 -11.14
N LYS A 119 14.42 -19.61 -11.27
CA LYS A 119 14.12 -20.55 -10.19
C LYS A 119 15.37 -21.16 -9.53
N ASP A 120 16.42 -21.41 -10.32
CA ASP A 120 17.66 -22.03 -9.88
C ASP A 120 18.75 -20.97 -9.56
N LYS A 121 18.45 -19.67 -9.70
CA LYS A 121 19.37 -18.59 -9.33
C LYS A 121 19.32 -18.33 -7.83
N LYS A 122 20.48 -18.01 -7.24
CA LYS A 122 20.53 -17.56 -5.85
C LYS A 122 19.80 -16.23 -5.69
N ILE A 123 19.03 -16.10 -4.63
CA ILE A 123 18.25 -14.89 -4.31
C ILE A 123 19.15 -13.66 -4.20
N GLY A 124 20.38 -13.83 -3.68
CA GLY A 124 21.37 -12.76 -3.61
C GLY A 124 21.76 -12.16 -4.96
N ALA A 125 21.62 -12.92 -6.06
CA ALA A 125 21.96 -12.50 -7.42
C ALA A 125 20.77 -11.81 -8.15
N LEU A 126 19.58 -11.75 -7.54
CA LEU A 126 18.40 -11.15 -8.14
C LEU A 126 18.42 -9.62 -8.05
N SER A 127 17.77 -8.94 -9.01
CA SER A 127 17.46 -7.50 -8.92
C SER A 127 16.47 -7.20 -7.80
N GLY A 128 16.31 -5.92 -7.43
CA GLY A 128 15.31 -5.48 -6.45
C GLY A 128 13.90 -5.92 -6.82
N GLY A 129 13.47 -5.64 -8.05
CA GLY A 129 12.15 -6.04 -8.55
C GLY A 129 11.95 -7.56 -8.62
N MET A 130 13.01 -8.33 -8.95
CA MET A 130 12.92 -9.79 -8.89
C MET A 130 12.73 -10.29 -7.45
N ARG A 131 13.43 -9.72 -6.48
CA ARG A 131 13.25 -10.06 -5.06
C ARG A 131 11.84 -9.74 -4.56
N GLN A 132 11.29 -8.58 -4.95
CA GLN A 132 9.90 -8.23 -4.62
C GLN A 132 8.90 -9.24 -5.21
N ARG A 133 9.14 -9.69 -6.46
CA ARG A 133 8.30 -10.73 -7.07
C ARG A 133 8.44 -12.09 -6.37
N VAL A 134 9.60 -12.47 -5.87
CA VAL A 134 9.74 -13.64 -5.00
C VAL A 134 8.99 -13.46 -3.68
N GLY A 135 8.99 -12.25 -3.11
CA GLY A 135 8.24 -11.93 -1.89
C GLY A 135 6.73 -12.11 -2.04
N ILE A 136 6.14 -11.65 -3.17
CA ILE A 136 4.72 -11.86 -3.39
C ILE A 136 4.39 -13.33 -3.69
N VAL A 137 5.27 -14.06 -4.41
CA VAL A 137 5.12 -15.51 -4.62
C VAL A 137 5.08 -16.24 -3.28
N GLN A 138 6.01 -15.92 -2.37
CA GLN A 138 6.05 -16.52 -1.02
C GLN A 138 4.75 -16.26 -0.26
N ALA A 139 4.18 -15.04 -0.35
CA ALA A 139 2.91 -14.72 0.29
C ALA A 139 1.75 -15.56 -0.29
N MET A 140 1.81 -15.90 -1.58
CA MET A 140 0.75 -16.60 -2.33
C MET A 140 0.83 -18.13 -2.31
N LEU A 141 1.87 -18.74 -1.70
CA LEU A 141 2.09 -20.20 -1.75
C LEU A 141 0.91 -21.02 -1.20
N GLY A 142 0.31 -20.58 -0.10
CA GLY A 142 -0.81 -21.27 0.55
C GLY A 142 -2.19 -20.94 -0.04
N ASP A 143 -2.24 -20.25 -1.18
CA ASP A 143 -3.48 -19.80 -1.80
C ASP A 143 -4.41 -19.01 -0.85
N PRO A 144 -3.90 -17.93 -0.22
CA PRO A 144 -4.60 -17.21 0.83
C PRO A 144 -5.86 -16.52 0.31
N GLU A 145 -6.88 -16.39 1.17
CA GLU A 145 -8.09 -15.60 0.92
C GLU A 145 -7.82 -14.09 1.09
N ILE A 146 -6.86 -13.75 1.96
CA ILE A 146 -6.47 -12.37 2.29
C ILE A 146 -4.99 -12.18 1.99
N LEU A 147 -4.65 -11.20 1.16
CA LEU A 147 -3.28 -10.84 0.83
C LEU A 147 -2.95 -9.46 1.39
N ILE A 148 -1.93 -9.38 2.25
CA ILE A 148 -1.49 -8.13 2.88
C ILE A 148 -0.09 -7.79 2.37
N LEU A 149 0.06 -6.60 1.79
CA LEU A 149 1.30 -6.11 1.18
C LEU A 149 1.69 -4.78 1.84
N ASP A 150 2.84 -4.76 2.50
CA ASP A 150 3.36 -3.55 3.15
C ASP A 150 4.47 -2.94 2.29
N GLU A 151 4.20 -1.74 1.72
CA GLU A 151 5.13 -0.98 0.85
C GLU A 151 5.77 -1.82 -0.28
N PRO A 152 5.01 -2.63 -1.03
CA PRO A 152 5.58 -3.66 -1.90
C PRO A 152 6.31 -3.10 -3.12
N THR A 153 6.11 -1.84 -3.46
CA THR A 153 6.71 -1.15 -4.62
C THR A 153 7.84 -0.21 -4.23
N ALA A 154 8.16 -0.09 -2.92
CA ALA A 154 9.22 0.78 -2.45
C ALA A 154 10.57 0.41 -3.08
N GLY A 155 11.26 1.43 -3.62
CA GLY A 155 12.57 1.24 -4.27
C GLY A 155 12.54 0.60 -5.66
N LEU A 156 11.37 0.37 -6.24
CA LEU A 156 11.21 -0.05 -7.63
C LEU A 156 11.25 1.15 -8.57
N ASP A 157 11.80 0.93 -9.77
CA ASP A 157 11.68 1.90 -10.85
C ASP A 157 10.24 1.99 -11.40
N PRO A 158 9.88 3.05 -12.13
CA PRO A 158 8.51 3.24 -12.62
C PRO A 158 7.96 2.07 -13.45
N SER A 159 8.79 1.42 -14.26
CA SER A 159 8.37 0.31 -15.11
C SER A 159 8.06 -0.95 -14.29
N GLU A 160 8.88 -1.25 -13.28
CA GLU A 160 8.65 -2.36 -12.36
C GLU A 160 7.42 -2.11 -11.46
N ARG A 161 7.14 -0.85 -11.05
CA ARG A 161 5.91 -0.51 -10.31
C ARG A 161 4.66 -0.82 -11.13
N ILE A 162 4.62 -0.44 -12.41
CA ILE A 162 3.49 -0.75 -13.29
C ILE A 162 3.29 -2.27 -13.39
N ARG A 163 4.37 -3.03 -13.61
CA ARG A 163 4.30 -4.49 -13.66
C ARG A 163 3.80 -5.09 -12.35
N PHE A 164 4.26 -4.56 -11.22
CA PHE A 164 3.86 -5.05 -9.90
C PHE A 164 2.39 -4.75 -9.60
N ARG A 165 1.88 -3.55 -9.95
CA ARG A 165 0.45 -3.22 -9.84
C ARG A 165 -0.44 -4.16 -10.65
N ASN A 166 -0.06 -4.44 -11.91
CA ASN A 166 -0.78 -5.40 -12.75
C ASN A 166 -0.78 -6.81 -12.12
N LEU A 167 0.32 -7.18 -11.48
CA LEU A 167 0.42 -8.45 -10.76
C LEU A 167 -0.50 -8.50 -9.54
N ILE A 168 -0.56 -7.42 -8.74
CA ILE A 168 -1.50 -7.31 -7.61
C ILE A 168 -2.94 -7.45 -8.10
N SER A 169 -3.32 -6.74 -9.17
CA SER A 169 -4.67 -6.82 -9.75
C SER A 169 -5.02 -8.25 -10.18
N LYS A 170 -4.05 -9.00 -10.74
CA LYS A 170 -4.23 -10.41 -11.10
C LYS A 170 -4.43 -11.30 -9.87
N PHE A 171 -3.67 -11.09 -8.80
CA PHE A 171 -3.79 -11.85 -7.57
C PHE A 171 -5.02 -11.48 -6.73
N ALA A 172 -5.61 -10.30 -6.96
CA ALA A 172 -6.79 -9.83 -6.24
C ALA A 172 -8.09 -10.54 -6.65
N GLN A 173 -8.11 -11.29 -7.76
CA GLN A 173 -9.30 -12.01 -8.20
C GLN A 173 -9.72 -13.05 -7.17
N GLY A 174 -10.95 -12.93 -6.64
CA GLY A 174 -11.51 -13.80 -5.60
C GLY A 174 -10.82 -13.65 -4.23
N ARG A 175 -10.18 -12.51 -3.94
CA ARG A 175 -9.45 -12.26 -2.68
C ARG A 175 -9.64 -10.85 -2.17
N THR A 176 -9.46 -10.69 -0.87
CA THR A 176 -9.29 -9.39 -0.24
C THR A 176 -7.80 -9.04 -0.23
N VAL A 177 -7.41 -7.92 -0.82
CA VAL A 177 -6.02 -7.45 -0.85
C VAL A 177 -5.92 -6.13 -0.11
N LEU A 178 -5.08 -6.06 0.93
CA LEU A 178 -4.71 -4.82 1.61
C LEU A 178 -3.32 -4.38 1.15
N LEU A 179 -3.26 -3.25 0.45
CA LEU A 179 -2.03 -2.65 -0.05
C LEU A 179 -1.71 -1.39 0.76
N ALA A 180 -0.76 -1.48 1.68
CA ALA A 180 -0.28 -0.31 2.43
C ALA A 180 0.86 0.36 1.68
N THR A 181 0.75 1.67 1.47
CA THR A 181 1.75 2.47 0.77
C THR A 181 1.63 3.95 1.14
N HIS A 182 2.69 4.72 0.87
CA HIS A 182 2.67 6.18 0.88
C HIS A 182 2.65 6.75 -0.55
N ILE A 183 2.61 5.89 -1.57
CA ILE A 183 2.66 6.27 -2.98
C ILE A 183 1.23 6.23 -3.55
N VAL A 184 0.67 7.40 -3.78
CA VAL A 184 -0.71 7.59 -4.26
C VAL A 184 -0.97 6.79 -5.54
N SER A 185 -0.08 6.88 -6.53
CA SER A 185 -0.25 6.22 -7.83
C SER A 185 -0.26 4.69 -7.77
N ASP A 186 0.17 4.08 -6.66
CA ASP A 186 0.14 2.62 -6.53
C ASP A 186 -1.27 2.09 -6.24
N VAL A 187 -2.10 2.89 -5.59
CA VAL A 187 -3.47 2.52 -5.21
C VAL A 187 -4.52 3.10 -6.15
N GLU A 188 -4.29 4.29 -6.70
CA GLU A 188 -5.24 5.04 -7.52
C GLU A 188 -5.84 4.21 -8.67
N CYS A 189 -5.00 3.40 -9.34
CA CYS A 189 -5.41 2.64 -10.51
C CYS A 189 -6.04 1.27 -10.21
N ILE A 190 -5.84 0.72 -9.00
CA ILE A 190 -6.20 -0.68 -8.71
C ILE A 190 -7.09 -0.85 -7.50
N ALA A 191 -7.13 0.14 -6.60
CA ALA A 191 -7.91 0.04 -5.38
C ALA A 191 -9.41 0.23 -5.65
N LYS A 192 -10.22 -0.67 -5.07
CA LYS A 192 -11.67 -0.55 -4.97
C LYS A 192 -12.04 0.61 -4.05
N GLU A 193 -11.36 0.69 -2.92
CA GLU A 193 -11.47 1.78 -1.96
C GLU A 193 -10.10 2.10 -1.36
N ILE A 194 -9.95 3.32 -0.87
CA ILE A 194 -8.74 3.82 -0.24
C ILE A 194 -9.07 4.31 1.16
N MET A 195 -8.28 3.86 2.12
CA MET A 195 -8.30 4.29 3.52
C MET A 195 -7.15 5.26 3.75
N ILE A 196 -7.42 6.46 4.23
CA ILE A 196 -6.39 7.43 4.61
C ILE A 196 -6.15 7.34 6.11
N LEU A 197 -4.95 6.89 6.48
CA LEU A 197 -4.49 6.76 7.85
C LEU A 197 -3.56 7.90 8.22
N LYS A 198 -3.89 8.64 9.28
CA LYS A 198 -3.06 9.74 9.82
C LYS A 198 -2.97 9.61 11.34
N GLU A 199 -1.76 9.65 11.89
CA GLU A 199 -1.50 9.63 13.35
C GLU A 199 -2.24 8.51 14.09
N GLY A 200 -2.32 7.34 13.48
CA GLY A 200 -2.98 6.17 14.03
C GLY A 200 -4.49 6.13 13.90
N SER A 201 -5.11 7.13 13.26
CA SER A 201 -6.55 7.20 13.06
C SER A 201 -6.94 7.06 11.59
N LEU A 202 -8.04 6.37 11.31
CA LEU A 202 -8.68 6.36 9.99
C LEU A 202 -9.40 7.70 9.79
N ILE A 203 -8.88 8.53 8.87
CA ILE A 203 -9.44 9.86 8.60
C ILE A 203 -10.64 9.78 7.66
N THR A 204 -10.54 8.96 6.63
CA THR A 204 -11.59 8.76 5.62
C THR A 204 -11.35 7.45 4.87
N GLN A 205 -12.43 6.90 4.32
CA GLN A 205 -12.43 5.73 3.45
C GLN A 205 -13.44 5.92 2.34
N GLY A 206 -13.12 5.48 1.13
CA GLY A 206 -14.03 5.51 0.00
C GLY A 206 -13.35 5.20 -1.32
N THR A 207 -14.12 5.22 -2.39
CA THR A 207 -13.58 5.16 -3.76
C THR A 207 -12.78 6.43 -4.08
N THR A 208 -11.92 6.38 -5.09
CA THR A 208 -11.18 7.56 -5.56
C THR A 208 -12.12 8.72 -5.82
N ASP A 209 -13.22 8.49 -6.57
CA ASP A 209 -14.21 9.53 -6.88
C ASP A 209 -14.83 10.15 -5.61
N THR A 210 -15.17 9.33 -4.62
CA THR A 210 -15.73 9.81 -3.34
C THR A 210 -14.74 10.68 -2.59
N LEU A 211 -13.47 10.26 -2.53
CA LEU A 211 -12.43 11.00 -1.84
C LEU A 211 -12.13 12.35 -2.53
N GLU A 212 -12.07 12.38 -3.85
CA GLU A 212 -11.92 13.60 -4.64
C GLU A 212 -13.10 14.56 -4.44
N GLN A 213 -14.33 14.03 -4.42
CA GLN A 213 -15.53 14.80 -4.18
C GLN A 213 -15.52 15.48 -2.78
N ASN A 214 -14.94 14.87 -1.76
CA ASN A 214 -14.82 15.42 -0.41
C ASN A 214 -14.01 16.72 -0.35
N ILE A 215 -13.11 16.94 -1.32
CA ILE A 215 -12.32 18.18 -1.42
C ILE A 215 -12.66 19.01 -2.65
N TYR A 216 -13.82 18.75 -3.28
CA TYR A 216 -14.26 19.52 -4.42
C TYR A 216 -14.34 21.03 -4.09
N GLY A 217 -13.83 21.86 -5.00
CA GLY A 217 -13.76 23.32 -4.83
C GLY A 217 -12.62 23.83 -3.95
N LYS A 218 -11.71 22.95 -3.49
CA LYS A 218 -10.53 23.29 -2.68
C LYS A 218 -9.22 23.15 -3.46
N VAL A 219 -9.27 22.86 -4.75
CA VAL A 219 -8.09 22.74 -5.62
C VAL A 219 -8.15 23.86 -6.67
N TRP A 220 -7.03 24.54 -6.83
CA TRP A 220 -6.89 25.73 -7.65
C TRP A 220 -5.68 25.61 -8.58
N GLU A 221 -5.79 26.14 -9.78
CA GLU A 221 -4.66 26.35 -10.67
C GLU A 221 -4.50 27.83 -11.00
N VAL A 222 -3.25 28.28 -11.02
CA VAL A 222 -2.89 29.64 -11.39
C VAL A 222 -1.60 29.65 -12.20
N THR A 223 -1.52 30.50 -13.23
CA THR A 223 -0.30 30.66 -14.04
C THR A 223 0.38 31.97 -13.69
N VAL A 224 1.57 31.86 -13.06
CA VAL A 224 2.33 32.99 -12.51
C VAL A 224 3.77 33.04 -13.00
N ASN A 225 4.50 34.12 -12.73
CA ASN A 225 5.95 34.20 -12.91
C ASN A 225 6.70 33.41 -11.81
N GLY A 226 8.03 33.28 -11.92
CA GLY A 226 8.85 32.50 -10.98
C GLY A 226 8.84 33.06 -9.54
N GLU A 227 8.80 34.38 -9.39
CA GLU A 227 8.78 35.04 -8.06
C GLU A 227 7.47 34.75 -7.32
N ASP A 228 6.33 34.93 -8.01
CA ASP A 228 5.03 34.62 -7.47
C ASP A 228 4.84 33.12 -7.21
N ALA A 229 5.39 32.25 -8.05
CA ALA A 229 5.37 30.80 -7.85
C ALA A 229 6.11 30.40 -6.54
N ALA A 230 7.28 30.99 -6.29
CA ALA A 230 8.02 30.78 -5.05
C ALA A 230 7.25 31.29 -3.82
N ARG A 231 6.61 32.46 -3.93
CA ARG A 231 5.76 33.03 -2.87
C ARG A 231 4.57 32.13 -2.56
N LEU A 232 3.85 31.66 -3.58
CA LEU A 232 2.72 30.74 -3.42
C LEU A 232 3.16 29.42 -2.78
N GLY A 233 4.30 28.87 -3.18
CA GLY A 233 4.86 27.66 -2.59
C GLY A 233 5.25 27.78 -1.11
N SER A 234 5.55 29.01 -0.64
CA SER A 234 5.83 29.27 0.78
C SER A 234 4.57 29.50 1.62
N GLN A 235 3.46 29.90 1.01
CA GLN A 235 2.20 30.26 1.69
C GLN A 235 1.14 29.17 1.63
N TYR A 236 1.17 28.31 0.62
CA TYR A 236 0.13 27.31 0.36
C TYR A 236 0.74 25.91 0.11
N TYR A 237 -0.10 24.91 0.20
CA TYR A 237 0.26 23.54 -0.16
C TYR A 237 0.14 23.35 -1.67
N VAL A 238 1.29 23.25 -2.33
CA VAL A 238 1.40 23.06 -3.78
C VAL A 238 1.50 21.57 -4.08
N SER A 239 0.50 21.00 -4.75
CA SER A 239 0.51 19.60 -5.17
C SER A 239 1.30 19.40 -6.47
N ASN A 240 1.33 20.40 -7.34
CA ASN A 240 2.09 20.32 -8.58
C ASN A 240 2.55 21.73 -9.03
N MET A 241 3.73 21.78 -9.66
CA MET A 241 4.24 22.99 -10.31
C MET A 241 4.88 22.61 -11.64
N LYS A 242 4.34 23.13 -12.73
CA LYS A 242 4.82 22.85 -14.09
C LYS A 242 5.29 24.11 -14.77
N GLN A 243 6.53 24.14 -15.22
CA GLN A 243 7.06 25.25 -16.04
C GLN A 243 6.45 25.23 -17.44
N GLN A 244 5.97 26.39 -17.91
CA GLN A 244 5.41 26.63 -19.22
C GLN A 244 6.08 27.89 -19.82
N GLY A 245 7.21 27.69 -20.50
CA GLY A 245 8.04 28.81 -20.97
C GLY A 245 8.64 29.59 -19.80
N GLU A 246 8.35 30.90 -19.71
CA GLU A 246 8.81 31.78 -18.63
C GLU A 246 7.82 31.82 -17.43
N ARG A 247 6.68 31.13 -17.52
CA ARG A 247 5.67 31.08 -16.47
C ARG A 247 5.56 29.70 -15.85
N PHE A 248 4.87 29.64 -14.71
CA PHE A 248 4.62 28.42 -13.95
C PHE A 248 3.13 28.23 -13.76
N LEU A 249 2.62 27.07 -14.17
CA LEU A 249 1.30 26.60 -13.75
C LEU A 249 1.47 25.94 -12.37
N VAL A 250 0.85 26.54 -11.36
CA VAL A 250 0.91 26.10 -9.97
C VAL A 250 -0.44 25.52 -9.57
N ARG A 251 -0.44 24.27 -9.08
CA ARG A 251 -1.64 23.60 -8.56
C ARG A 251 -1.59 23.62 -7.05
N ILE A 252 -2.64 24.17 -6.42
CA ILE A 252 -2.67 24.55 -5.01
C ILE A 252 -3.89 23.91 -4.34
N VAL A 253 -3.67 23.34 -3.16
CA VAL A 253 -4.74 22.83 -2.29
C VAL A 253 -4.98 23.83 -1.17
N SER A 254 -6.16 24.51 -1.21
CA SER A 254 -6.51 25.57 -0.27
C SER A 254 -8.03 25.67 -0.08
N ASP A 255 -8.47 25.93 1.17
CA ASP A 255 -9.86 26.24 1.47
C ASP A 255 -10.27 27.68 1.02
N THR A 256 -9.27 28.54 0.76
CA THR A 256 -9.48 29.93 0.34
C THR A 256 -8.86 30.18 -1.03
N LEU A 257 -9.32 31.22 -1.73
CA LEU A 257 -8.78 31.65 -3.02
C LEU A 257 -7.30 32.06 -2.86
N PRO A 258 -6.34 31.36 -3.50
CA PRO A 258 -4.91 31.63 -3.30
C PRO A 258 -4.38 32.86 -4.10
N ALA A 259 -5.04 33.20 -5.20
CA ALA A 259 -4.73 34.35 -6.03
C ALA A 259 -5.97 34.80 -6.81
N SER A 260 -6.04 36.09 -7.18
CA SER A 260 -7.23 36.69 -7.84
C SER A 260 -7.58 36.01 -9.18
N ASP A 261 -6.60 35.48 -9.87
CA ASP A 261 -6.70 34.82 -11.17
C ASP A 261 -6.65 33.29 -11.10
N ALA A 262 -6.67 32.74 -9.87
CA ALA A 262 -6.72 31.29 -9.68
C ALA A 262 -8.09 30.72 -10.08
N VAL A 263 -8.06 29.62 -10.82
CA VAL A 263 -9.24 28.91 -11.31
C VAL A 263 -9.42 27.60 -10.54
N LYS A 264 -10.66 27.31 -10.14
CA LYS A 264 -10.99 26.00 -9.55
C LYS A 264 -10.85 24.89 -10.57
N VAL A 265 -10.23 23.80 -10.16
CA VAL A 265 -10.06 22.58 -10.99
C VAL A 265 -10.55 21.37 -10.23
N SER A 266 -10.81 20.28 -10.96
CA SER A 266 -11.18 18.99 -10.36
C SER A 266 -10.00 18.45 -9.54
N PRO A 267 -10.24 17.98 -8.31
CA PRO A 267 -9.25 17.29 -7.52
C PRO A 267 -8.78 16.00 -8.17
N ASN A 268 -7.59 15.54 -7.78
CA ASN A 268 -7.11 14.19 -7.96
C ASN A 268 -6.70 13.59 -6.60
N LEU A 269 -6.33 12.32 -6.58
CA LEU A 269 -6.00 11.64 -5.33
C LEU A 269 -4.72 12.20 -4.65
N GLU A 270 -3.78 12.77 -5.41
CA GLU A 270 -2.61 13.46 -4.84
C GLU A 270 -3.02 14.72 -4.07
N ASP A 271 -4.00 15.47 -4.59
CA ASP A 271 -4.56 16.64 -3.90
C ASP A 271 -5.30 16.21 -2.62
N VAL A 272 -6.05 15.10 -2.67
CA VAL A 272 -6.71 14.52 -1.50
C VAL A 272 -5.68 14.17 -0.42
N PHE A 273 -4.62 13.48 -0.81
CA PHE A 273 -3.55 13.12 0.11
C PHE A 273 -2.94 14.36 0.74
N LEU A 274 -2.55 15.34 -0.07
CA LEU A 274 -1.97 16.59 0.41
C LEU A 274 -2.95 17.36 1.33
N TYR A 275 -4.24 17.38 1.01
CA TYR A 275 -5.26 18.05 1.83
C TYR A 275 -5.31 17.51 3.25
N TYR A 276 -5.31 16.18 3.42
CA TYR A 276 -5.36 15.55 4.74
C TYR A 276 -4.03 15.56 5.48
N PHE A 277 -2.88 15.65 4.77
CA PHE A 277 -1.54 15.66 5.39
C PHE A 277 -0.91 17.05 5.53
N ARG A 278 -1.60 18.13 5.12
CA ARG A 278 -1.13 19.51 5.35
C ARG A 278 -0.92 19.77 6.84
N GLY A 279 0.20 20.44 7.17
CA GLY A 279 0.56 20.78 8.55
C GLY A 279 1.37 19.72 9.30
N GLN A 280 1.96 18.75 8.59
CA GLN A 280 3.00 17.85 9.13
C GLN A 280 4.40 18.33 8.78
#